data_26de7ec6fc34d855ac6bde7024fa2ee3
#
_entry.id   26de7ec6fc34d855ac6bde7024fa2ee3
#
_cell.length_a   1.000
_cell.length_b   1.000
_cell.length_c   1.000
_cell.angle_alpha   90.00
_cell.angle_beta   90.00
_cell.angle_gamma   90.00
#
_symmetry.space_group_name_H-M   'P 1'
#
loop_
_entity.id
_entity.type
_entity.pdbx_description
1 polymer ?
#
loop_
_entity_poly.entity_id
_entity_poly.type
_entity_poly.pdbx_seq_one_letter_code
_entity_poly.pdbx_strand_id
1 'polypeptide(L)'
;MQTAIFLGLRVTHVLLAAIWFGSTVFVSELLVPALDAAGPAGGQVMGGLNRRVTVYMAILAGTTVLTGIYLFWHFTGGFDPAVSATRAGRAFSSGGAAGLLAAIIGGSVVGRSANKLGPLMGQLATAKDKTALMQEVNALRQRMKIGTRAVLLLQLIALVLMALGHYI
;
A
#
# COMPACT_ATOMS: atom_id res chain seq x y z
N MET A 1 -19.20 3.83 26.92
CA MET A 1 -17.77 3.45 26.76
C MET A 1 -17.51 2.73 25.44
N GLN A 2 -18.27 1.70 25.06
CA GLN A 2 -18.10 0.98 23.76
C GLN A 2 -18.26 1.90 22.54
N THR A 3 -19.23 2.81 22.53
CA THR A 3 -19.45 3.76 21.42
C THR A 3 -18.25 4.69 21.19
N ALA A 4 -17.62 5.18 22.28
CA ALA A 4 -16.45 6.07 22.16
C ALA A 4 -15.21 5.33 21.61
N ILE A 5 -14.99 4.07 22.04
CA ILE A 5 -13.91 3.24 21.52
C ILE A 5 -14.12 2.94 20.04
N PHE A 6 -15.33 2.58 19.65
CA PHE A 6 -15.67 2.32 18.22
C PHE A 6 -15.46 3.55 17.36
N LEU A 7 -15.92 4.73 17.81
CA LEU A 7 -15.73 5.98 17.11
C LEU A 7 -14.24 6.34 16.97
N GLY A 8 -13.47 6.20 18.05
CA GLY A 8 -12.02 6.41 18.04
C GLY A 8 -11.31 5.49 17.05
N LEU A 9 -11.67 4.21 17.04
CA LEU A 9 -11.08 3.24 16.12
C LEU A 9 -11.44 3.55 14.66
N ARG A 10 -12.66 4.01 14.39
CA ARG A 10 -13.10 4.43 13.06
C ARG A 10 -12.31 5.64 12.57
N VAL A 11 -12.14 6.66 13.42
CA VAL A 11 -11.33 7.84 13.07
C VAL A 11 -9.88 7.42 12.79
N THR A 12 -9.31 6.58 13.64
CA THR A 12 -7.96 6.04 13.45
C THR A 12 -7.83 5.29 12.14
N HIS A 13 -8.78 4.41 11.80
CA HIS A 13 -8.79 3.68 10.53
C HIS A 13 -8.80 4.62 9.32
N VAL A 14 -9.68 5.63 9.32
CA VAL A 14 -9.78 6.60 8.22
C VAL A 14 -8.48 7.40 8.07
N LEU A 15 -7.90 7.86 9.18
CA LEU A 15 -6.63 8.58 9.15
C LEU A 15 -5.49 7.71 8.63
N LEU A 16 -5.38 6.46 9.09
CA LEU A 16 -4.36 5.53 8.62
C LEU A 16 -4.52 5.21 7.13
N ALA A 17 -5.76 5.02 6.66
CA ALA A 17 -6.04 4.79 5.23
C ALA A 17 -5.65 6.00 4.37
N ALA A 18 -5.98 7.22 4.82
CA ALA A 18 -5.60 8.47 4.14
C ALA A 18 -4.08 8.66 4.10
N ILE A 19 -3.39 8.42 5.22
CA ILE A 19 -1.93 8.50 5.30
C ILE A 19 -1.29 7.43 4.41
N TRP A 20 -1.81 6.20 4.40
CA TRP A 20 -1.29 5.13 3.55
C TRP A 20 -1.44 5.46 2.06
N PHE A 21 -2.62 5.90 1.64
CA PHE A 21 -2.85 6.34 0.26
C PHE A 21 -1.97 7.52 -0.13
N GLY A 22 -1.95 8.58 0.68
CA GLY A 22 -1.12 9.76 0.44
C GLY A 22 0.38 9.45 0.38
N SER A 23 0.87 8.58 1.27
CA SER A 23 2.25 8.11 1.24
C SER A 23 2.56 7.29 -0.02
N THR A 24 1.62 6.45 -0.49
CA THR A 24 1.78 5.71 -1.75
C THR A 24 1.90 6.66 -2.93
N VAL A 25 1.02 7.67 -3.02
CA VAL A 25 1.07 8.72 -4.05
C VAL A 25 2.40 9.48 -3.98
N PHE A 26 2.77 9.96 -2.79
CA PHE A 26 4.00 10.73 -2.61
C PHE A 26 5.24 9.96 -3.05
N VAL A 27 5.35 8.70 -2.63
CA VAL A 27 6.52 7.88 -2.98
C VAL A 27 6.56 7.58 -4.48
N SER A 28 5.42 7.23 -5.10
CA SER A 28 5.40 6.81 -6.50
C SER A 28 5.46 7.97 -7.49
N GLU A 29 4.79 9.07 -7.21
CA GLU A 29 4.63 10.16 -8.19
C GLU A 29 5.64 11.30 -7.99
N LEU A 30 6.21 11.41 -6.78
CA LEU A 30 7.14 12.51 -6.46
C LEU A 30 8.53 11.99 -6.09
N LEU A 31 8.62 11.13 -5.07
CA LEU A 31 9.93 10.73 -4.51
C LEU A 31 10.74 9.88 -5.51
N VAL A 32 10.16 8.82 -6.03
CA VAL A 32 10.87 7.91 -6.96
C VAL A 32 11.31 8.64 -8.24
N PRO A 33 10.44 9.41 -8.93
CA PRO A 33 10.88 10.17 -10.10
C PRO A 33 11.97 11.21 -9.80
N ALA A 34 11.89 11.91 -8.66
CA ALA A 34 12.92 12.88 -8.26
C ALA A 34 14.29 12.20 -8.02
N LEU A 35 14.28 11.04 -7.35
CA LEU A 35 15.50 10.27 -7.12
C LEU A 35 16.07 9.66 -8.41
N ASP A 36 15.22 9.21 -9.33
CA ASP A 36 15.66 8.73 -10.64
C ASP A 36 16.29 9.86 -11.45
N ALA A 37 15.76 11.08 -11.42
CA ALA A 37 16.33 12.26 -12.05
C ALA A 37 17.68 12.68 -11.46
N ALA A 38 17.91 12.44 -10.16
CA ALA A 38 19.18 12.70 -9.50
C ALA A 38 20.29 11.66 -9.82
N GLY A 39 19.98 10.62 -10.60
CA GLY A 39 20.94 9.63 -11.09
C GLY A 39 21.62 8.84 -9.97
N PRO A 40 22.97 8.68 -10.01
CA PRO A 40 23.68 7.86 -9.03
C PRO A 40 23.51 8.33 -7.56
N ALA A 41 23.42 9.64 -7.32
CA ALA A 41 23.18 10.20 -5.99
C ALA A 41 21.80 9.81 -5.46
N GLY A 42 20.77 9.90 -6.30
CA GLY A 42 19.42 9.43 -5.95
C GLY A 42 19.36 7.93 -5.66
N GLY A 43 20.11 7.13 -6.41
CA GLY A 43 20.25 5.69 -6.14
C GLY A 43 20.83 5.38 -4.75
N GLN A 44 21.84 6.13 -4.30
CA GLN A 44 22.42 5.99 -2.95
C GLN A 44 21.40 6.35 -1.86
N VAL A 45 20.69 7.47 -2.02
CA VAL A 45 19.64 7.90 -1.10
C VAL A 45 18.53 6.83 -1.03
N MET A 46 18.07 6.33 -2.19
CA MET A 46 17.05 5.29 -2.24
C MET A 46 17.50 4.00 -1.55
N GLY A 47 18.76 3.60 -1.70
CA GLY A 47 19.34 2.44 -1.02
C GLY A 47 19.21 2.53 0.50
N GLY A 48 19.53 3.70 1.08
CA GLY A 48 19.38 3.95 2.52
C GLY A 48 17.93 4.08 3.00
N LEU A 49 17.03 4.57 2.13
CA LEU A 49 15.64 4.85 2.48
C LEU A 49 14.72 3.64 2.30
N ASN A 50 15.06 2.75 1.38
CA ASN A 50 14.19 1.65 0.92
C ASN A 50 13.62 0.80 2.06
N ARG A 51 14.47 0.35 2.99
CA ARG A 51 14.03 -0.46 4.14
C ARG A 51 13.05 0.30 5.03
N ARG A 52 13.33 1.60 5.30
CA ARG A 52 12.48 2.43 6.16
C ARG A 52 11.11 2.65 5.51
N VAL A 53 11.09 2.98 4.22
CA VAL A 53 9.84 3.15 3.44
C VAL A 53 9.05 1.84 3.40
N THR A 54 9.70 0.71 3.14
CA THR A 54 9.03 -0.60 3.09
C THR A 54 8.39 -0.96 4.44
N VAL A 55 9.11 -0.79 5.56
CA VAL A 55 8.59 -1.06 6.90
C VAL A 55 7.44 -0.10 7.26
N TYR A 56 7.61 1.18 6.99
CA TYR A 56 6.57 2.19 7.21
C TYR A 56 5.27 1.86 6.45
N MET A 57 5.38 1.54 5.16
CA MET A 57 4.24 1.14 4.34
C MET A 57 3.58 -0.15 4.84
N ALA A 58 4.37 -1.13 5.28
CA ALA A 58 3.85 -2.38 5.83
C ALA A 58 3.06 -2.15 7.14
N ILE A 59 3.55 -1.28 8.02
CA ILE A 59 2.86 -0.91 9.25
C ILE A 59 1.54 -0.20 8.93
N LEU A 60 1.55 0.80 8.04
CA LEU A 60 0.34 1.51 7.63
C LEU A 60 -0.70 0.57 7.00
N ALA A 61 -0.28 -0.26 6.06
CA ALA A 61 -1.17 -1.22 5.42
C ALA A 61 -1.73 -2.23 6.43
N GLY A 62 -0.86 -2.82 7.26
CA GLY A 62 -1.26 -3.81 8.26
C GLY A 62 -2.24 -3.25 9.30
N THR A 63 -1.94 -2.08 9.87
CA THR A 63 -2.82 -1.45 10.85
C THR A 63 -4.15 -1.00 10.24
N THR A 64 -4.13 -0.48 9.01
CA THR A 64 -5.37 -0.12 8.28
C THR A 64 -6.24 -1.35 8.03
N VAL A 65 -5.66 -2.45 7.54
CA VAL A 65 -6.40 -3.70 7.28
C VAL A 65 -6.96 -4.28 8.57
N LEU A 66 -6.17 -4.39 9.63
CA LEU A 66 -6.61 -4.97 10.90
C LEU A 66 -7.75 -4.16 11.54
N THR A 67 -7.62 -2.84 11.56
CA THR A 67 -8.68 -1.97 12.08
C THR A 67 -9.93 -2.04 11.20
N GLY A 68 -9.78 -2.15 9.89
CA GLY A 68 -10.90 -2.32 8.94
C GLY A 68 -11.66 -3.63 9.14
N ILE A 69 -10.96 -4.74 9.35
CA ILE A 69 -11.58 -6.05 9.64
C ILE A 69 -12.40 -5.97 10.93
N TYR A 70 -11.83 -5.40 11.99
CA TYR A 70 -12.53 -5.23 13.26
C TYR A 70 -13.78 -4.35 13.12
N LEU A 71 -13.68 -3.22 12.42
CA LEU A 71 -14.80 -2.32 12.18
C LEU A 71 -15.91 -3.00 11.38
N PHE A 72 -15.57 -3.77 10.37
CA PHE A 72 -16.52 -4.52 9.57
C PHE A 72 -17.18 -5.63 10.38
N TRP A 73 -16.41 -6.38 11.17
CA TRP A 73 -16.94 -7.39 12.10
C TRP A 73 -17.96 -6.78 13.08
N HIS A 74 -17.61 -5.63 13.66
CA HIS A 74 -18.51 -4.92 14.57
C HIS A 74 -19.76 -4.38 13.87
N PHE A 75 -19.61 -3.81 12.67
CA PHE A 75 -20.72 -3.30 11.86
C PHE A 75 -21.71 -4.39 11.47
N THR A 76 -21.21 -5.58 11.13
CA THR A 76 -22.04 -6.71 10.70
C THR A 76 -22.53 -7.59 11.85
N GLY A 77 -22.19 -7.28 13.11
CA GLY A 77 -22.57 -8.11 14.24
C GLY A 77 -21.94 -9.51 14.21
N GLY A 78 -20.69 -9.65 13.72
CA GLY A 78 -19.97 -10.91 13.63
C GLY A 78 -20.00 -11.55 12.24
N PHE A 79 -19.93 -10.73 11.19
CA PHE A 79 -20.03 -11.14 9.77
C PHE A 79 -21.39 -11.70 9.35
N ASP A 80 -22.49 -11.18 9.91
CA ASP A 80 -23.85 -11.57 9.50
C ASP A 80 -24.02 -11.37 7.98
N PRO A 81 -24.40 -12.43 7.22
CA PRO A 81 -24.61 -12.35 5.79
C PRO A 81 -25.75 -11.40 5.40
N ALA A 82 -26.80 -11.28 6.22
CA ALA A 82 -27.94 -10.40 5.94
C ALA A 82 -27.52 -8.92 5.98
N VAL A 83 -26.72 -8.53 6.97
CA VAL A 83 -26.16 -7.17 7.08
C VAL A 83 -25.13 -6.91 5.98
N SER A 84 -24.28 -7.90 5.70
CA SER A 84 -23.27 -7.81 4.64
C SER A 84 -23.92 -7.65 3.23
N ALA A 85 -25.12 -8.18 3.03
CA ALA A 85 -25.89 -8.06 1.78
C ALA A 85 -26.60 -6.72 1.61
N THR A 86 -26.66 -5.86 2.62
CA THR A 86 -27.20 -4.50 2.50
C THR A 86 -26.34 -3.65 1.54
N ARG A 87 -26.86 -2.52 1.06
CA ARG A 87 -26.07 -1.61 0.20
C ARG A 87 -24.81 -1.14 0.89
N ALA A 88 -24.90 -0.68 2.13
CA ALA A 88 -23.76 -0.28 2.94
C ALA A 88 -22.79 -1.46 3.19
N GLY A 89 -23.31 -2.65 3.55
CA GLY A 89 -22.52 -3.85 3.76
C GLY A 89 -21.71 -4.24 2.52
N ARG A 90 -22.32 -4.20 1.33
CA ARG A 90 -21.61 -4.44 0.08
C ARG A 90 -20.55 -3.39 -0.24
N ALA A 91 -20.82 -2.11 0.02
CA ALA A 91 -19.84 -1.06 -0.17
C ALA A 91 -18.62 -1.25 0.75
N PHE A 92 -18.85 -1.52 2.04
CA PHE A 92 -17.77 -1.75 3.00
C PHE A 92 -16.99 -3.04 2.73
N SER A 93 -17.66 -4.15 2.38
CA SER A 93 -16.98 -5.41 2.06
C SER A 93 -16.15 -5.29 0.78
N SER A 94 -16.68 -4.66 -0.27
CA SER A 94 -15.94 -4.45 -1.53
C SER A 94 -14.77 -3.49 -1.34
N GLY A 95 -14.96 -2.41 -0.56
CA GLY A 95 -13.89 -1.47 -0.20
C GLY A 95 -12.81 -2.15 0.65
N GLY A 96 -13.21 -2.98 1.61
CA GLY A 96 -12.30 -3.78 2.43
C GLY A 96 -11.51 -4.79 1.60
N ALA A 97 -12.17 -5.49 0.67
CA ALA A 97 -11.51 -6.42 -0.25
C ALA A 97 -10.49 -5.69 -1.14
N ALA A 98 -10.83 -4.52 -1.68
CA ALA A 98 -9.90 -3.70 -2.45
C ALA A 98 -8.69 -3.26 -1.63
N GLY A 99 -8.90 -2.80 -0.38
CA GLY A 99 -7.81 -2.44 0.54
C GLY A 99 -6.92 -3.63 0.90
N LEU A 100 -7.50 -4.81 1.14
CA LEU A 100 -6.75 -6.05 1.39
C LEU A 100 -5.91 -6.46 0.18
N LEU A 101 -6.48 -6.42 -1.03
CA LEU A 101 -5.75 -6.70 -2.27
C LEU A 101 -4.61 -5.70 -2.49
N ALA A 102 -4.83 -4.41 -2.20
CA ALA A 102 -3.79 -3.40 -2.23
C ALA A 102 -2.63 -3.73 -1.28
N ALA A 103 -2.93 -4.18 -0.05
CA ALA A 103 -1.92 -4.59 0.93
C ALA A 103 -1.13 -5.83 0.46
N ILE A 104 -1.82 -6.83 -0.09
CA ILE A 104 -1.20 -8.05 -0.63
C ILE A 104 -0.25 -7.72 -1.80
N ILE A 105 -0.71 -6.93 -2.79
CA ILE A 105 0.10 -6.54 -3.95
C ILE A 105 1.27 -5.65 -3.49
N GLY A 106 1.01 -4.68 -2.60
CA GLY A 106 2.03 -3.81 -2.03
C GLY A 106 3.14 -4.59 -1.34
N GLY A 107 2.80 -5.56 -0.51
CA GLY A 107 3.79 -6.39 0.20
C GLY A 107 4.47 -7.43 -0.69
N SER A 108 3.70 -8.17 -1.50
CA SER A 108 4.21 -9.32 -2.26
C SER A 108 4.90 -8.93 -3.58
N VAL A 109 4.43 -7.89 -4.26
CA VAL A 109 5.00 -7.45 -5.54
C VAL A 109 5.94 -6.26 -5.33
N VAL A 110 5.42 -5.16 -4.77
CA VAL A 110 6.21 -3.92 -4.64
C VAL A 110 7.31 -4.08 -3.59
N GLY A 111 6.97 -4.50 -2.37
CA GLY A 111 7.91 -4.62 -1.26
C GLY A 111 9.01 -5.66 -1.52
N ARG A 112 8.66 -6.84 -2.08
CA ARG A 112 9.67 -7.84 -2.43
C ARG A 112 10.60 -7.37 -3.55
N SER A 113 10.07 -6.67 -4.56
CA SER A 113 10.88 -6.12 -5.64
C SER A 113 11.81 -5.01 -5.13
N ALA A 114 11.31 -4.13 -4.27
CA ALA A 114 12.10 -3.10 -3.63
C ALA A 114 13.26 -3.67 -2.78
N ASN A 115 12.99 -4.71 -2.00
CA ASN A 115 14.01 -5.37 -1.17
C ASN A 115 15.11 -6.06 -2.00
N LYS A 116 14.78 -6.55 -3.21
CA LYS A 116 15.77 -7.12 -4.12
C LYS A 116 16.59 -6.05 -4.84
N LEU A 117 15.99 -4.89 -5.13
CA LEU A 117 16.62 -3.85 -5.91
C LEU A 117 17.86 -3.26 -5.22
N GLY A 118 17.81 -3.04 -3.90
CA GLY A 118 18.92 -2.46 -3.14
C GLY A 118 20.24 -3.24 -3.29
N PRO A 119 20.30 -4.54 -2.98
CA PRO A 119 21.51 -5.37 -3.17
C PRO A 119 22.00 -5.42 -4.62
N LEU A 120 21.08 -5.48 -5.61
CA LEU A 120 21.44 -5.50 -7.03
C LEU A 120 22.09 -4.20 -7.49
N MET A 121 21.62 -3.06 -6.99
CA MET A 121 22.26 -1.76 -7.27
C MET A 121 23.68 -1.69 -6.71
N GLY A 122 23.92 -2.27 -5.53
CA GLY A 122 25.28 -2.41 -4.97
C GLY A 122 26.21 -3.28 -5.84
N GLN A 123 25.69 -4.39 -6.36
CA GLN A 123 26.44 -5.28 -7.25
C GLN A 123 26.77 -4.62 -8.59
N LEU A 124 25.86 -3.81 -9.14
CA LEU A 124 26.09 -3.06 -10.38
C LEU A 124 27.29 -2.10 -10.28
N ALA A 125 27.57 -1.57 -9.10
CA ALA A 125 28.70 -0.64 -8.92
C ALA A 125 30.06 -1.33 -9.14
N THR A 126 30.17 -2.65 -8.85
CA THR A 126 31.42 -3.43 -8.87
C THR A 126 31.50 -4.45 -10.01
N ALA A 127 30.41 -4.76 -10.69
CA ALA A 127 30.34 -5.78 -11.74
C ALA A 127 31.15 -5.39 -12.98
N LYS A 128 31.88 -6.36 -13.53
CA LYS A 128 32.60 -6.24 -14.82
C LYS A 128 31.63 -6.29 -16.00
N ASP A 129 30.66 -7.22 -15.97
CA ASP A 129 29.55 -7.27 -16.93
C ASP A 129 28.26 -6.79 -16.23
N LYS A 130 27.72 -5.68 -16.73
CA LYS A 130 26.54 -5.02 -16.17
C LYS A 130 25.24 -5.39 -16.91
N THR A 131 25.34 -6.07 -18.04
CA THR A 131 24.20 -6.26 -18.97
C THR A 131 23.07 -7.07 -18.32
N ALA A 132 23.39 -8.25 -17.79
CA ALA A 132 22.41 -9.12 -17.14
C ALA A 132 21.80 -8.48 -15.87
N LEU A 133 22.63 -7.82 -15.05
CA LEU A 133 22.20 -7.13 -13.83
C LEU A 133 21.27 -5.94 -14.17
N MET A 134 21.57 -5.18 -15.21
CA MET A 134 20.70 -4.09 -15.67
C MET A 134 19.34 -4.59 -16.16
N GLN A 135 19.30 -5.73 -16.84
CA GLN A 135 18.04 -6.35 -17.26
C GLN A 135 17.19 -6.73 -16.05
N GLU A 136 17.79 -7.33 -15.01
CA GLU A 136 17.07 -7.69 -13.79
C GLU A 136 16.58 -6.45 -13.02
N VAL A 137 17.41 -5.41 -12.90
CA VAL A 137 17.02 -4.13 -12.30
C VAL A 137 15.83 -3.52 -13.04
N ASN A 138 15.86 -3.48 -14.36
CA ASN A 138 14.78 -2.92 -15.17
C ASN A 138 13.48 -3.74 -15.03
N ALA A 139 13.57 -5.06 -14.99
CA ALA A 139 12.42 -5.94 -14.75
C ALA A 139 11.79 -5.70 -13.37
N LEU A 140 12.59 -5.55 -12.32
CA LEU A 140 12.10 -5.23 -10.97
C LEU A 140 11.46 -3.85 -10.91
N ARG A 141 12.08 -2.83 -11.51
CA ARG A 141 11.50 -1.48 -11.61
C ARG A 141 10.14 -1.48 -12.32
N GLN A 142 10.03 -2.22 -13.41
CA GLN A 142 8.76 -2.34 -14.14
C GLN A 142 7.68 -3.04 -13.30
N ARG A 143 8.03 -4.14 -12.60
CA ARG A 143 7.11 -4.82 -11.67
C ARG A 143 6.65 -3.88 -10.56
N MET A 144 7.55 -3.11 -9.98
CA MET A 144 7.20 -2.10 -8.98
C MET A 144 6.25 -1.06 -9.53
N LYS A 145 6.54 -0.51 -10.72
CA LYS A 145 5.69 0.50 -11.36
C LYS A 145 4.26 0.00 -11.60
N ILE A 146 4.13 -1.19 -12.18
CA ILE A 146 2.81 -1.80 -12.43
C ILE A 146 2.11 -2.13 -11.11
N GLY A 147 2.82 -2.75 -10.17
CA GLY A 147 2.28 -3.08 -8.85
C GLY A 147 1.80 -1.86 -8.07
N THR A 148 2.58 -0.78 -8.06
CA THR A 148 2.20 0.45 -7.37
C THR A 148 0.98 1.13 -8.00
N ARG A 149 0.86 1.13 -9.33
CA ARG A 149 -0.33 1.64 -10.01
C ARG A 149 -1.58 0.84 -9.65
N ALA A 150 -1.46 -0.49 -9.58
CA ALA A 150 -2.55 -1.36 -9.14
C ALA A 150 -2.94 -1.07 -7.67
N VAL A 151 -1.94 -0.88 -6.79
CA VAL A 151 -2.16 -0.51 -5.38
C VAL A 151 -2.90 0.83 -5.29
N LEU A 152 -2.45 1.86 -6.01
CA LEU A 152 -3.09 3.18 -6.00
C LEU A 152 -4.56 3.12 -6.45
N LEU A 153 -4.84 2.39 -7.53
CA LEU A 153 -6.21 2.22 -8.03
C LEU A 153 -7.08 1.50 -7.00
N LEU A 154 -6.60 0.43 -6.40
CA LEU A 154 -7.33 -0.32 -5.39
C LEU A 154 -7.57 0.50 -4.12
N GLN A 155 -6.58 1.28 -3.67
CA GLN A 155 -6.74 2.19 -2.54
C GLN A 155 -7.77 3.29 -2.84
N LEU A 156 -7.76 3.86 -4.05
CA LEU A 156 -8.75 4.85 -4.46
C LEU A 156 -10.16 4.26 -4.46
N ILE A 157 -10.34 3.05 -5.03
CA ILE A 157 -11.61 2.32 -5.01
C ILE A 157 -12.05 2.09 -3.55
N ALA A 158 -11.15 1.63 -2.69
CA ALA A 158 -11.45 1.41 -1.28
C ALA A 158 -11.92 2.69 -0.58
N LEU A 159 -11.22 3.81 -0.76
CA LEU A 159 -11.58 5.10 -0.18
C LEU A 159 -12.95 5.59 -0.65
N VAL A 160 -13.22 5.50 -1.96
CA VAL A 160 -14.53 5.90 -2.53
C VAL A 160 -15.66 5.04 -1.98
N LEU A 161 -15.51 3.71 -1.97
CA LEU A 161 -16.53 2.80 -1.47
C LEU A 161 -16.77 2.98 0.03
N MET A 162 -15.70 3.18 0.82
CA MET A 162 -15.81 3.45 2.25
C MET A 162 -16.51 4.79 2.54
N ALA A 163 -16.24 5.83 1.73
CA ALA A 163 -16.91 7.12 1.86
C ALA A 163 -18.40 7.02 1.50
N LEU A 164 -18.72 6.37 0.37
CA LEU A 164 -20.10 6.22 -0.10
C LEU A 164 -20.94 5.31 0.79
N GLY A 165 -20.34 4.29 1.40
CA GLY A 165 -21.03 3.32 2.25
C GLY A 165 -21.81 3.92 3.43
N HIS A 166 -21.57 5.18 3.78
CA HIS A 166 -22.31 5.90 4.81
C HIS A 166 -23.58 6.59 4.33
N TYR A 167 -23.74 6.73 3.02
CA TYR A 167 -24.83 7.51 2.40
C TYR A 167 -25.83 6.62 1.64
N ILE A 168 -25.61 5.30 1.58
CA ILE A 168 -26.41 4.36 0.75
C ILE A 168 -27.03 3.22 1.57
#